data_5c44d58ed2bcb593b0a54d97c0598aab
#
_entry.id   5c44d58ed2bcb593b0a54d97c0598aab
#
_cell.length_a   1.000
_cell.length_b   1.000
_cell.length_c   1.000
_cell.angle_alpha   90.00
_cell.angle_beta   90.00
_cell.angle_gamma   90.00
#
_symmetry.space_group_name_H-M   'P 1'
#
loop_
_entity.id
_entity.type
_entity.pdbx_description
1 polymer ?
#
loop_
_entity_poly.entity_id
_entity_poly.type
_entity_poly.pdbx_seq_one_letter_code
_entity_poly.pdbx_strand_id
1 'polypeptide(L)'
;SGTTPRFFGYLNQSASTVEQRDFALAKCDNSHHRIVVFTDVHLARRVSDRSQFQSGFLREMTDYLKSCRADNIPVYGIALGDLAWDQYWYENDYDLNDYQNDLKSLDFPVFSAPGNHDNDPTVANDDFAAAGPFRQIIGPTDFSFNIGNVHYILLDNVVYENPNGIDGTHSYSVRLTDEKLGWLRKDLATVDKQTPVFVGMHVPLHKTPTLDDTGRTTTSYNMEDAERFVECLEGYDVNILTGHTHYNFNITKSERLREHNIAAVCATWWWTGHTDYAGNHICRDGSPGGYKIFEATGSDVRWYYKSIGKDAGYQFRTYDLNECLLEKSDFCPSASDSDFAKYAFGYDRANDNNEVLINVFDWAD
;
A
#
# COMPACT_ATOMS: atom_id res chain seq x y z
N SER A 1 -10.55 19.99 -9.76
CA SER A 1 -10.46 18.61 -9.32
C SER A 1 -9.07 18.36 -8.80
N GLY A 2 -8.94 17.81 -7.63
CA GLY A 2 -7.68 17.41 -7.01
C GLY A 2 -7.85 16.03 -6.45
N THR A 3 -6.77 15.25 -6.44
CA THR A 3 -6.74 13.92 -5.83
C THR A 3 -6.85 13.99 -4.31
N THR A 4 -6.36 15.09 -3.70
CA THR A 4 -6.53 15.30 -2.26
C THR A 4 -7.94 15.83 -1.97
N PRO A 5 -8.70 15.16 -1.09
CA PRO A 5 -10.02 15.63 -0.71
C PRO A 5 -9.97 17.04 -0.12
N ARG A 6 -10.80 17.95 -0.63
CA ARG A 6 -10.78 19.37 -0.22
C ARG A 6 -11.15 19.60 1.23
N PHE A 7 -11.79 18.63 1.89
CA PHE A 7 -12.17 18.73 3.29
C PHE A 7 -11.01 18.43 4.26
N PHE A 8 -9.84 18.04 3.77
CA PHE A 8 -8.63 17.90 4.58
C PHE A 8 -7.93 19.23 4.92
N GLY A 9 -8.51 20.36 4.54
CA GLY A 9 -8.02 21.64 5.01
C GLY A 9 -8.20 21.78 6.52
N TYR A 10 -7.12 22.08 7.25
CA TYR A 10 -7.21 22.36 8.69
C TYR A 10 -7.93 23.67 8.94
N LEU A 11 -8.90 23.65 9.83
CA LEU A 11 -9.60 24.87 10.25
C LEU A 11 -8.78 25.54 11.35
N ASN A 12 -8.40 26.80 11.11
CA ASN A 12 -7.75 27.60 12.16
C ASN A 12 -8.72 27.79 13.32
N GLN A 13 -8.17 27.70 14.54
CA GLN A 13 -8.95 28.00 15.73
C GLN A 13 -9.41 29.46 15.71
N SER A 14 -10.70 29.68 15.92
CA SER A 14 -11.28 31.02 16.01
C SER A 14 -11.21 31.52 17.45
N ALA A 15 -11.01 32.84 17.63
CA ALA A 15 -11.15 33.50 18.92
C ALA A 15 -12.64 33.69 19.33
N SER A 16 -13.58 33.37 18.44
CA SER A 16 -15.01 33.50 18.68
C SER A 16 -15.54 32.35 19.51
N THR A 17 -16.46 32.62 20.43
CA THR A 17 -17.16 31.61 21.23
C THR A 17 -18.19 30.80 20.43
N VAL A 18 -18.58 31.32 19.28
CA VAL A 18 -19.49 30.66 18.32
C VAL A 18 -18.93 30.85 16.93
N GLU A 19 -18.79 29.78 16.19
CA GLU A 19 -18.30 29.80 14.82
C GLU A 19 -19.26 29.01 13.92
N GLN A 20 -19.70 29.63 12.84
CA GLN A 20 -20.48 28.96 11.81
C GLN A 20 -19.55 28.51 10.68
N ARG A 21 -19.64 27.25 10.30
CA ARG A 21 -18.93 26.65 9.18
C ARG A 21 -19.92 25.96 8.25
N ASP A 22 -20.02 26.45 7.03
CA ASP A 22 -20.92 25.90 6.02
C ASP A 22 -20.12 25.02 5.06
N PHE A 23 -20.62 23.80 4.83
CA PHE A 23 -20.01 22.85 3.91
C PHE A 23 -20.95 22.62 2.72
N ALA A 24 -20.43 22.85 1.51
CA ALA A 24 -21.17 22.55 0.28
C ALA A 24 -21.08 21.03 0.02
N LEU A 25 -22.19 20.32 0.16
CA LEU A 25 -22.27 18.89 -0.08
C LEU A 25 -22.93 18.62 -1.44
N ALA A 26 -22.36 17.72 -2.21
CA ALA A 26 -22.97 17.16 -3.40
C ALA A 26 -23.53 15.77 -3.07
N LYS A 27 -24.82 15.55 -3.39
CA LYS A 27 -25.41 14.22 -3.23
C LYS A 27 -24.81 13.27 -4.26
N CYS A 28 -24.26 12.16 -3.78
CA CYS A 28 -23.75 11.07 -4.61
C CYS A 28 -24.33 9.75 -4.10
N ASP A 29 -24.75 8.87 -5.01
CA ASP A 29 -25.11 7.50 -4.64
C ASP A 29 -23.81 6.67 -4.63
N ASN A 30 -23.40 6.28 -3.43
CA ASN A 30 -22.21 5.46 -3.19
C ASN A 30 -22.58 4.04 -2.74
N SER A 31 -23.83 3.61 -2.90
CA SER A 31 -24.26 2.25 -2.57
C SER A 31 -23.54 1.18 -3.39
N HIS A 32 -23.10 1.55 -4.59
CA HIS A 32 -22.17 0.78 -5.42
C HIS A 32 -20.97 1.68 -5.73
N HIS A 33 -19.78 1.29 -5.28
CA HIS A 33 -18.54 2.05 -5.51
C HIS A 33 -17.33 1.14 -5.61
N ARG A 34 -16.23 1.67 -6.14
CA ARG A 34 -14.95 0.97 -6.24
C ARG A 34 -13.85 1.73 -5.52
N ILE A 35 -13.01 0.98 -4.83
CA ILE A 35 -11.81 1.50 -4.18
C ILE A 35 -10.58 0.90 -4.87
N VAL A 36 -9.73 1.76 -5.40
CA VAL A 36 -8.39 1.39 -5.89
C VAL A 36 -7.42 1.53 -4.73
N VAL A 37 -6.89 0.42 -4.24
CA VAL A 37 -5.92 0.41 -3.14
C VAL A 37 -4.53 0.14 -3.69
N PHE A 38 -3.61 1.07 -3.45
CA PHE A 38 -2.24 1.00 -3.92
C PHE A 38 -1.26 1.48 -2.85
N THR A 39 -0.01 1.11 -2.97
CA THR A 39 1.02 1.35 -1.97
C THR A 39 2.42 1.39 -2.57
N ASP A 40 3.39 1.87 -1.82
CA ASP A 40 4.81 1.78 -2.15
C ASP A 40 5.10 2.31 -3.56
N VAL A 41 4.78 3.58 -3.78
CA VAL A 41 5.03 4.26 -5.05
C VAL A 41 6.49 4.67 -5.17
N HIS A 42 7.12 5.09 -4.07
CA HIS A 42 8.54 5.42 -3.97
C HIS A 42 9.06 6.31 -5.10
N LEU A 43 8.34 7.38 -5.42
CA LEU A 43 8.86 8.36 -6.39
C LEU A 43 9.97 9.19 -5.75
N ALA A 44 11.04 9.38 -6.49
CA ALA A 44 12.23 10.06 -6.00
C ALA A 44 13.01 10.79 -7.10
N ARG A 45 12.41 11.02 -8.26
CA ARG A 45 13.10 11.57 -9.46
C ARG A 45 14.39 10.82 -9.78
N ARG A 46 14.32 9.50 -9.73
CA ARG A 46 15.42 8.58 -9.84
C ARG A 46 15.27 7.70 -11.09
N VAL A 47 16.31 7.64 -11.93
CA VAL A 47 16.34 6.84 -13.16
C VAL A 47 15.07 7.09 -14.01
N SER A 48 14.14 6.17 -14.03
CA SER A 48 12.90 6.24 -14.83
C SER A 48 11.63 6.04 -13.99
N ASP A 49 11.71 6.22 -12.67
CA ASP A 49 10.59 6.00 -11.73
C ASP A 49 9.32 6.77 -12.14
N ARG A 50 9.43 8.08 -12.34
CA ARG A 50 8.29 8.94 -12.74
C ARG A 50 7.73 8.55 -14.10
N SER A 51 8.59 8.23 -15.06
CA SER A 51 8.15 7.84 -16.41
C SER A 51 7.44 6.50 -16.41
N GLN A 52 7.90 5.53 -15.60
CA GLN A 52 7.23 4.25 -15.42
C GLN A 52 5.88 4.42 -14.70
N PHE A 53 5.84 5.24 -13.65
CA PHE A 53 4.60 5.56 -12.94
C PHE A 53 3.56 6.22 -13.86
N GLN A 54 3.97 7.20 -14.65
CA GLN A 54 3.08 7.92 -15.57
C GLN A 54 2.58 7.04 -16.72
N SER A 55 3.47 6.27 -17.36
CA SER A 55 3.13 5.42 -18.51
C SER A 55 2.46 4.11 -18.12
N GLY A 56 2.68 3.63 -16.90
CA GLY A 56 2.06 2.43 -16.33
C GLY A 56 0.80 2.77 -15.53
N PHE A 57 0.97 2.96 -14.22
CA PHE A 57 -0.12 3.09 -13.27
C PHE A 57 -1.09 4.24 -13.59
N LEU A 58 -0.59 5.47 -13.77
CA LEU A 58 -1.48 6.64 -13.97
C LEU A 58 -2.27 6.53 -15.29
N ARG A 59 -1.65 6.05 -16.34
CA ARG A 59 -2.32 5.82 -17.62
C ARG A 59 -3.42 4.80 -17.47
N GLU A 60 -3.14 3.67 -16.80
CA GLU A 60 -4.11 2.62 -16.56
C GLU A 60 -5.28 3.11 -15.69
N MET A 61 -5.02 3.90 -14.66
CA MET A 61 -6.05 4.53 -13.83
C MET A 61 -6.96 5.46 -14.64
N THR A 62 -6.39 6.20 -15.58
CA THR A 62 -7.18 7.08 -16.46
C THR A 62 -8.16 6.28 -17.31
N ASP A 63 -7.74 5.14 -17.85
CA ASP A 63 -8.60 4.29 -18.68
C ASP A 63 -9.63 3.52 -17.82
N TYR A 64 -9.22 3.04 -16.65
CA TYR A 64 -10.11 2.43 -15.67
C TYR A 64 -11.23 3.38 -15.22
N LEU A 65 -10.90 4.62 -14.91
CA LEU A 65 -11.89 5.62 -14.51
C LEU A 65 -12.90 5.92 -15.61
N LYS A 66 -12.48 5.94 -16.88
CA LYS A 66 -13.40 6.11 -18.01
C LYS A 66 -14.43 4.98 -18.07
N SER A 67 -13.98 3.73 -17.86
CA SER A 67 -14.87 2.57 -17.82
C SER A 67 -15.87 2.68 -16.66
N CYS A 68 -15.40 2.97 -15.44
CA CYS A 68 -16.27 3.12 -14.28
C CYS A 68 -17.31 4.24 -14.46
N ARG A 69 -16.92 5.36 -15.06
CA ARG A 69 -17.85 6.47 -15.38
C ARG A 69 -18.90 6.08 -16.41
N ALA A 70 -18.56 5.25 -17.39
CA ALA A 70 -19.53 4.73 -18.35
C ALA A 70 -20.61 3.88 -17.67
N ASP A 71 -20.24 3.19 -16.58
CA ASP A 71 -21.14 2.36 -15.77
C ASP A 71 -21.78 3.14 -14.60
N ASN A 72 -21.49 4.43 -14.45
CA ASN A 72 -21.90 5.29 -13.33
C ASN A 72 -21.45 4.76 -11.95
N ILE A 73 -20.30 4.14 -11.87
CA ILE A 73 -19.72 3.64 -10.62
C ILE A 73 -18.71 4.66 -10.08
N PRO A 74 -18.95 5.27 -8.91
CA PRO A 74 -17.97 6.12 -8.24
C PRO A 74 -16.68 5.36 -7.92
N VAL A 75 -15.53 6.03 -8.12
CA VAL A 75 -14.20 5.49 -7.83
C VAL A 75 -13.50 6.38 -6.82
N TYR A 76 -12.86 5.74 -5.85
CA TYR A 76 -12.02 6.35 -4.84
C TYR A 76 -10.68 5.62 -4.78
N GLY A 77 -9.65 6.30 -4.30
CA GLY A 77 -8.34 5.70 -4.06
C GLY A 77 -8.01 5.63 -2.58
N ILE A 78 -7.27 4.60 -2.20
CA ILE A 78 -6.56 4.53 -0.92
C ILE A 78 -5.09 4.27 -1.23
N ALA A 79 -4.21 5.16 -0.77
CA ALA A 79 -2.77 5.01 -0.85
C ALA A 79 -2.21 4.67 0.55
N LEU A 80 -1.50 3.57 0.67
CA LEU A 80 -1.07 3.02 1.95
C LEU A 80 0.39 3.36 2.30
N GLY A 81 0.84 4.56 1.94
CA GLY A 81 2.16 5.04 2.32
C GLY A 81 3.28 4.71 1.34
N ASP A 82 4.48 5.19 1.68
CA ASP A 82 5.68 5.19 0.86
C ASP A 82 5.41 5.81 -0.51
N LEU A 83 4.83 7.02 -0.47
CA LEU A 83 4.39 7.79 -1.62
C LEU A 83 5.59 8.39 -2.36
N ALA A 84 6.47 9.03 -1.62
CA ALA A 84 7.78 9.49 -2.04
C ALA A 84 8.86 8.70 -1.27
N TRP A 85 10.11 9.01 -1.52
CA TRP A 85 11.21 8.35 -0.84
C TRP A 85 12.07 9.38 -0.11
N ASP A 86 11.91 9.50 1.20
CA ASP A 86 12.54 10.48 2.08
C ASP A 86 14.05 10.62 1.88
N GLN A 87 14.75 9.50 1.65
CA GLN A 87 16.19 9.48 1.38
C GLN A 87 16.61 10.42 0.25
N TYR A 88 15.72 10.69 -0.72
CA TYR A 88 15.98 11.51 -1.90
C TYR A 88 15.27 12.86 -1.90
N TRP A 89 14.52 13.21 -0.84
CA TRP A 89 13.77 14.47 -0.81
C TRP A 89 14.68 15.68 -1.06
N TYR A 90 15.83 15.71 -0.40
CA TYR A 90 16.79 16.81 -0.50
C TYR A 90 17.85 16.58 -1.58
N GLU A 91 18.27 15.34 -1.81
CA GLU A 91 19.28 15.01 -2.81
C GLU A 91 18.78 15.20 -4.24
N ASN A 92 17.55 14.74 -4.52
CA ASN A 92 16.94 14.80 -5.84
C ASN A 92 15.91 15.93 -5.99
N ASP A 93 15.71 16.75 -4.95
CA ASP A 93 14.69 17.79 -4.93
C ASP A 93 13.31 17.23 -5.36
N TYR A 94 12.88 16.16 -4.65
CA TYR A 94 11.62 15.47 -4.91
C TYR A 94 10.99 15.03 -3.59
N ASP A 95 9.88 15.69 -3.20
CA ASP A 95 9.15 15.44 -1.96
C ASP A 95 7.65 15.12 -2.19
N LEU A 96 6.85 15.17 -1.14
CA LEU A 96 5.42 14.92 -1.19
C LEU A 96 4.64 15.95 -2.05
N ASN A 97 5.15 17.17 -2.24
CA ASN A 97 4.54 18.12 -3.17
C ASN A 97 4.69 17.66 -4.62
N ASP A 98 5.87 17.14 -4.96
CA ASP A 98 6.13 16.60 -6.31
C ASP A 98 5.28 15.36 -6.57
N TYR A 99 5.19 14.45 -5.59
CA TYR A 99 4.28 13.30 -5.67
C TYR A 99 2.83 13.74 -5.90
N GLN A 100 2.33 14.70 -5.13
CA GLN A 100 0.98 15.22 -5.30
C GLN A 100 0.78 15.87 -6.68
N ASN A 101 1.81 16.54 -7.21
CA ASN A 101 1.79 17.09 -8.56
C ASN A 101 1.72 15.99 -9.63
N ASP A 102 2.46 14.91 -9.47
CA ASP A 102 2.42 13.77 -10.39
C ASP A 102 1.05 13.07 -10.37
N LEU A 103 0.37 13.03 -9.21
CA LEU A 103 -0.99 12.48 -9.10
C LEU A 103 -2.09 13.34 -9.71
N LYS A 104 -1.85 14.59 -10.08
CA LYS A 104 -2.90 15.51 -10.58
C LYS A 104 -3.66 15.02 -11.81
N SER A 105 -3.11 14.05 -12.54
CA SER A 105 -3.79 13.42 -13.67
C SER A 105 -4.93 12.49 -13.26
N LEU A 106 -4.96 12.00 -12.02
CA LEU A 106 -6.09 11.25 -11.49
C LEU A 106 -7.26 12.18 -11.22
N ASP A 107 -8.45 11.76 -11.59
CA ASP A 107 -9.67 12.54 -11.44
C ASP A 107 -10.67 11.84 -10.50
N PHE A 108 -10.15 11.29 -9.39
CA PHE A 108 -10.90 10.76 -8.25
C PHE A 108 -10.17 11.06 -6.94
N PRO A 109 -10.88 11.16 -5.81
CA PRO A 109 -10.27 11.39 -4.50
C PRO A 109 -9.40 10.22 -4.08
N VAL A 110 -8.21 10.52 -3.53
CA VAL A 110 -7.29 9.56 -2.93
C VAL A 110 -7.10 9.89 -1.46
N PHE A 111 -7.42 8.94 -0.59
CA PHE A 111 -7.20 9.00 0.85
C PHE A 111 -5.88 8.29 1.15
N SER A 112 -4.98 8.91 1.90
CA SER A 112 -3.64 8.37 2.09
C SER A 112 -3.30 8.19 3.56
N ALA A 113 -2.68 7.06 3.90
CA ALA A 113 -1.93 6.87 5.13
C ALA A 113 -0.44 7.14 4.86
N PRO A 114 0.35 7.61 5.83
CA PRO A 114 1.80 7.74 5.66
C PRO A 114 2.49 6.38 5.76
N GLY A 115 3.62 6.24 5.05
CA GLY A 115 4.60 5.17 5.23
C GLY A 115 5.85 5.65 5.96
N ASN A 116 6.80 4.75 6.15
CA ASN A 116 8.05 5.10 6.81
C ASN A 116 8.93 6.05 5.98
N HIS A 117 8.72 6.10 4.66
CA HIS A 117 9.42 7.00 3.75
C HIS A 117 8.67 8.33 3.46
N ASP A 118 7.58 8.61 4.18
CA ASP A 118 6.80 9.84 4.03
C ASP A 118 7.04 10.84 5.18
N ASN A 119 8.13 10.65 5.94
CA ASN A 119 8.56 11.47 7.05
C ASN A 119 9.76 12.34 6.68
N ASP A 120 9.87 13.53 7.27
CA ASP A 120 11.02 14.41 7.03
C ASP A 120 12.31 13.84 7.65
N PRO A 121 13.30 13.43 6.84
CA PRO A 121 14.52 12.80 7.32
C PRO A 121 15.43 13.74 8.10
N THR A 122 15.19 15.05 8.07
CA THR A 122 15.98 16.02 8.85
C THR A 122 15.53 16.11 10.30
N VAL A 123 14.35 15.60 10.63
CA VAL A 123 13.78 15.62 11.98
C VAL A 123 14.27 14.42 12.77
N ALA A 124 14.78 14.67 13.97
CA ALA A 124 15.30 13.64 14.86
C ALA A 124 14.43 13.51 16.13
N ASN A 125 14.09 12.28 16.52
CA ASN A 125 13.40 11.94 17.77
C ASN A 125 12.05 12.66 17.99
N ASP A 126 11.37 13.04 16.91
CA ASP A 126 10.06 13.70 16.99
C ASP A 126 9.18 13.21 15.83
N ASP A 127 8.45 12.14 16.06
CA ASP A 127 7.52 11.50 15.13
C ASP A 127 6.46 12.49 14.61
N PHE A 128 5.90 13.29 15.53
CA PHE A 128 4.89 14.27 15.15
C PHE A 128 5.46 15.34 14.20
N ALA A 129 6.65 15.86 14.48
CA ALA A 129 7.29 16.86 13.62
C ALA A 129 7.72 16.24 12.28
N ALA A 130 8.25 15.02 12.28
CA ALA A 130 8.68 14.31 11.08
C ALA A 130 7.52 14.08 10.08
N ALA A 131 6.34 13.73 10.56
CA ALA A 131 5.12 13.63 9.74
C ALA A 131 4.48 15.00 9.41
N GLY A 132 5.11 16.11 9.78
CA GLY A 132 4.62 17.46 9.51
C GLY A 132 4.33 17.75 8.04
N PRO A 133 5.28 17.51 7.11
CA PRO A 133 5.06 17.69 5.68
C PRO A 133 3.88 16.86 5.15
N PHE A 134 3.75 15.61 5.58
CA PHE A 134 2.61 14.77 5.19
C PHE A 134 1.29 15.42 5.59
N ARG A 135 1.15 15.87 6.85
CA ARG A 135 -0.07 16.52 7.32
C ARG A 135 -0.39 17.83 6.60
N GLN A 136 0.63 18.56 6.16
CA GLN A 136 0.45 19.84 5.46
C GLN A 136 0.07 19.67 3.99
N ILE A 137 0.64 18.68 3.32
CA ILE A 137 0.55 18.49 1.87
C ILE A 137 -0.54 17.48 1.50
N ILE A 138 -0.56 16.33 2.19
CA ILE A 138 -1.44 15.19 1.88
C ILE A 138 -2.71 15.25 2.72
N GLY A 139 -2.61 15.24 4.05
CA GLY A 139 -3.77 15.27 4.95
C GLY A 139 -3.47 14.67 6.32
N PRO A 140 -4.50 14.44 7.13
CA PRO A 140 -4.35 13.81 8.44
C PRO A 140 -3.73 12.42 8.32
N THR A 141 -2.97 12.02 9.35
CA THR A 141 -2.34 10.71 9.44
C THR A 141 -3.29 9.61 9.91
N ASP A 142 -4.27 9.99 10.74
CA ASP A 142 -5.25 9.09 11.35
C ASP A 142 -6.66 9.68 11.18
N PHE A 143 -7.55 8.96 10.52
CA PHE A 143 -8.91 9.43 10.27
C PHE A 143 -9.82 8.29 9.79
N SER A 144 -11.13 8.54 9.80
CA SER A 144 -12.15 7.62 9.28
C SER A 144 -13.18 8.35 8.42
N PHE A 145 -13.86 7.61 7.57
CA PHE A 145 -14.94 8.10 6.73
C PHE A 145 -15.84 6.95 6.26
N ASN A 146 -17.03 7.29 5.75
CA ASN A 146 -17.93 6.32 5.17
C ASN A 146 -18.09 6.58 3.66
N ILE A 147 -18.12 5.50 2.88
CA ILE A 147 -18.56 5.53 1.49
C ILE A 147 -19.66 4.47 1.36
N GLY A 148 -20.87 4.89 1.00
CA GLY A 148 -22.02 3.99 1.01
C GLY A 148 -22.24 3.33 2.37
N ASN A 149 -22.30 2.01 2.38
CA ASN A 149 -22.51 1.20 3.58
C ASN A 149 -21.20 0.60 4.14
N VAL A 150 -20.06 1.16 3.78
CA VAL A 150 -18.74 0.68 4.21
C VAL A 150 -18.03 1.75 5.01
N HIS A 151 -17.39 1.35 6.11
CA HIS A 151 -16.59 2.22 6.97
C HIS A 151 -15.11 2.04 6.69
N TYR A 152 -14.41 3.14 6.44
CA TYR A 152 -12.99 3.18 6.11
C TYR A 152 -12.22 3.92 7.20
N ILE A 153 -11.12 3.34 7.65
CA ILE A 153 -10.23 3.89 8.67
C ILE A 153 -8.82 3.89 8.07
N LEU A 154 -8.10 5.00 8.19
CA LEU A 154 -6.68 5.05 7.88
C LEU A 154 -5.92 5.39 9.15
N LEU A 155 -4.87 4.64 9.43
CA LEU A 155 -4.04 4.76 10.63
C LEU A 155 -2.56 4.85 10.23
N ASP A 156 -1.86 5.71 10.90
CA ASP A 156 -0.41 5.74 10.89
C ASP A 156 0.11 4.79 11.99
N ASN A 157 0.71 3.69 11.58
CA ASN A 157 1.31 2.70 12.47
C ASN A 157 2.85 2.73 12.48
N VAL A 158 3.43 3.76 11.87
CA VAL A 158 4.86 4.04 11.89
C VAL A 158 5.14 5.08 12.97
N VAL A 159 6.02 4.79 13.90
CA VAL A 159 6.56 5.77 14.84
C VAL A 159 8.00 6.05 14.43
N TYR A 160 8.21 7.21 13.80
CA TYR A 160 9.49 7.60 13.23
C TYR A 160 10.45 8.11 14.31
N GLU A 161 11.57 7.44 14.50
CA GLU A 161 12.52 7.72 15.57
C GLU A 161 13.71 8.54 15.07
N ASN A 162 14.39 8.07 14.06
CA ASN A 162 15.51 8.74 13.36
C ASN A 162 16.43 9.57 14.28
N PRO A 163 17.14 8.98 15.23
CA PRO A 163 17.80 9.70 16.32
C PRO A 163 18.90 10.67 15.88
N ASN A 164 19.44 10.50 14.68
CA ASN A 164 20.54 11.33 14.14
C ASN A 164 20.09 12.27 13.00
N GLY A 165 18.80 12.46 12.80
CA GLY A 165 18.30 13.29 11.71
C GLY A 165 18.77 12.80 10.34
N ILE A 166 19.18 13.70 9.43
CA ILE A 166 19.57 13.36 8.06
C ILE A 166 20.74 12.37 7.96
N ASP A 167 21.60 12.34 8.97
CA ASP A 167 22.71 11.38 9.07
C ASP A 167 22.29 10.07 9.73
N GLY A 168 21.01 9.93 10.04
CA GLY A 168 20.45 8.78 10.74
C GLY A 168 20.15 7.59 9.85
N THR A 169 19.68 6.53 10.49
CA THR A 169 19.32 5.27 9.82
C THR A 169 17.86 5.24 9.35
N HIS A 170 17.12 6.34 9.47
CA HIS A 170 15.68 6.44 9.20
C HIS A 170 14.90 5.36 9.98
N SER A 171 15.29 5.14 11.24
CA SER A 171 14.72 4.10 12.08
C SER A 171 13.31 4.45 12.54
N TYR A 172 12.49 3.45 12.69
CA TYR A 172 11.13 3.54 13.19
C TYR A 172 10.74 2.28 13.96
N SER A 173 9.71 2.38 14.80
CA SER A 173 9.01 1.24 15.37
C SER A 173 7.60 1.12 14.79
N VAL A 174 7.01 -0.08 14.86
CA VAL A 174 5.70 -0.38 14.28
C VAL A 174 4.71 -0.61 15.39
N ARG A 175 3.90 0.40 15.68
CA ARG A 175 2.91 0.33 16.77
C ARG A 175 1.83 1.39 16.62
N LEU A 176 0.73 1.19 17.30
CA LEU A 176 -0.31 2.21 17.54
C LEU A 176 -0.22 2.69 18.99
N THR A 177 -0.19 4.00 19.19
CA THR A 177 -0.15 4.58 20.54
C THR A 177 -1.46 4.33 21.29
N ASP A 178 -1.45 4.49 22.61
CA ASP A 178 -2.67 4.38 23.43
C ASP A 178 -3.76 5.35 23.00
N GLU A 179 -3.39 6.53 22.53
CA GLU A 179 -4.29 7.54 22.00
C GLU A 179 -4.95 7.07 20.70
N LYS A 180 -4.17 6.50 19.78
CA LYS A 180 -4.68 5.96 18.50
C LYS A 180 -5.62 4.77 18.75
N LEU A 181 -5.25 3.84 19.61
CA LEU A 181 -6.13 2.73 20.00
C LEU A 181 -7.39 3.21 20.73
N GLY A 182 -7.26 4.21 21.59
CA GLY A 182 -8.40 4.84 22.27
C GLY A 182 -9.35 5.56 21.31
N TRP A 183 -8.79 6.23 20.30
CA TRP A 183 -9.57 6.85 19.23
C TRP A 183 -10.29 5.79 18.37
N LEU A 184 -9.60 4.74 17.95
CA LEU A 184 -10.16 3.65 17.16
C LEU A 184 -11.36 2.98 17.85
N ARG A 185 -11.27 2.72 19.18
CA ARG A 185 -12.40 2.16 19.94
C ARG A 185 -13.61 3.10 19.95
N LYS A 186 -13.39 4.41 20.05
CA LYS A 186 -14.48 5.41 20.05
C LYS A 186 -15.11 5.54 18.66
N ASP A 187 -14.31 5.51 17.62
CA ASP A 187 -14.78 5.55 16.25
C ASP A 187 -15.66 4.33 15.95
N LEU A 188 -15.12 3.13 16.15
CA LEU A 188 -15.84 1.87 15.94
C LEU A 188 -17.08 1.71 16.80
N ALA A 189 -17.14 2.30 18.00
CA ALA A 189 -18.33 2.26 18.83
C ALA A 189 -19.55 2.96 18.19
N THR A 190 -19.34 3.79 17.17
CA THR A 190 -20.41 4.45 16.40
C THR A 190 -20.81 3.68 15.14
N VAL A 191 -20.12 2.59 14.81
CA VAL A 191 -20.30 1.79 13.61
C VAL A 191 -21.13 0.54 13.93
N ASP A 192 -22.14 0.27 13.11
CA ASP A 192 -22.92 -0.96 13.24
C ASP A 192 -22.04 -2.19 12.97
N LYS A 193 -22.19 -3.25 13.77
CA LYS A 193 -21.41 -4.49 13.63
C LYS A 193 -21.64 -5.25 12.30
N GLN A 194 -22.68 -4.91 11.56
CA GLN A 194 -22.94 -5.46 10.23
C GLN A 194 -22.30 -4.62 9.11
N THR A 195 -21.75 -3.47 9.44
CA THR A 195 -21.04 -2.62 8.47
C THR A 195 -19.65 -3.23 8.19
N PRO A 196 -19.29 -3.51 6.94
CA PRO A 196 -17.93 -3.87 6.61
C PRO A 196 -16.96 -2.74 6.96
N VAL A 197 -15.83 -3.09 7.56
CA VAL A 197 -14.81 -2.15 8.00
C VAL A 197 -13.52 -2.40 7.22
N PHE A 198 -12.93 -1.34 6.69
CA PHE A 198 -11.60 -1.36 6.12
C PHE A 198 -10.64 -0.58 7.01
N VAL A 199 -9.50 -1.18 7.36
CA VAL A 199 -8.44 -0.49 8.10
C VAL A 199 -7.18 -0.46 7.26
N GLY A 200 -6.85 0.70 6.71
CA GLY A 200 -5.63 0.91 5.94
C GLY A 200 -4.50 1.43 6.84
N MET A 201 -3.34 0.81 6.74
CA MET A 201 -2.10 1.27 7.37
C MET A 201 -0.90 0.80 6.52
N HIS A 202 0.27 1.41 6.72
CA HIS A 202 1.40 1.09 5.85
C HIS A 202 2.01 -0.26 6.17
N VAL A 203 2.51 -0.44 7.40
CA VAL A 203 3.24 -1.64 7.78
C VAL A 203 2.26 -2.76 8.17
N PRO A 204 2.49 -4.00 7.69
CA PRO A 204 1.59 -5.11 7.95
C PRO A 204 1.42 -5.43 9.44
N LEU A 205 0.22 -5.85 9.81
CA LEU A 205 -0.08 -6.44 11.12
C LEU A 205 0.72 -7.74 11.34
N HIS A 206 0.86 -8.55 10.30
CA HIS A 206 1.58 -9.81 10.34
C HIS A 206 2.87 -9.76 9.51
N LYS A 207 3.87 -10.51 9.94
CA LYS A 207 5.07 -10.78 9.13
C LYS A 207 4.70 -11.55 7.87
N THR A 208 5.51 -11.38 6.82
CA THR A 208 5.37 -12.18 5.60
C THR A 208 5.27 -13.67 5.94
N PRO A 209 4.24 -14.39 5.44
CA PRO A 209 4.08 -15.80 5.70
C PRO A 209 5.30 -16.62 5.25
N THR A 210 5.66 -17.63 6.04
CA THR A 210 6.73 -18.57 5.73
C THR A 210 6.23 -20.00 5.88
N LEU A 211 6.91 -20.94 5.26
CA LEU A 211 6.64 -22.37 5.46
C LEU A 211 7.46 -22.89 6.66
N ASP A 212 6.82 -23.68 7.51
CA ASP A 212 7.52 -24.45 8.54
C ASP A 212 8.14 -25.74 7.96
N ASP A 213 8.85 -26.49 8.78
CA ASP A 213 9.52 -27.74 8.40
C ASP A 213 8.54 -28.84 7.89
N THR A 214 7.24 -28.65 8.09
CA THR A 214 6.18 -29.55 7.62
C THR A 214 5.51 -29.06 6.33
N GLY A 215 5.95 -27.90 5.79
CA GLY A 215 5.37 -27.25 4.61
C GLY A 215 4.06 -26.50 4.89
N ARG A 216 3.74 -26.22 6.16
CA ARG A 216 2.56 -25.41 6.51
C ARG A 216 2.92 -23.94 6.57
N THR A 217 2.04 -23.11 6.07
CA THR A 217 2.19 -21.67 6.19
C THR A 217 2.04 -21.22 7.64
N THR A 218 3.01 -20.45 8.11
CA THR A 218 3.03 -19.84 9.44
C THR A 218 3.24 -18.34 9.31
N THR A 219 2.70 -17.61 10.25
CA THR A 219 2.92 -16.17 10.39
C THR A 219 2.82 -15.77 11.86
N SER A 220 3.43 -14.65 12.22
CA SER A 220 3.34 -14.03 13.54
C SER A 220 3.07 -12.54 13.42
N TYR A 221 2.68 -11.90 14.50
CA TYR A 221 2.51 -10.47 14.50
C TYR A 221 3.82 -9.73 14.23
N ASN A 222 3.71 -8.65 13.46
CA ASN A 222 4.80 -7.73 13.16
C ASN A 222 4.70 -6.45 13.98
N MET A 223 3.48 -6.03 14.31
CA MET A 223 3.19 -4.83 15.08
C MET A 223 3.26 -5.13 16.59
N GLU A 224 3.85 -4.23 17.38
CA GLU A 224 4.04 -4.41 18.83
C GLU A 224 2.72 -4.55 19.60
N ASP A 225 1.71 -3.75 19.24
CA ASP A 225 0.40 -3.72 19.88
C ASP A 225 -0.66 -4.57 19.16
N ALA A 226 -0.24 -5.54 18.37
CA ALA A 226 -1.11 -6.31 17.47
C ALA A 226 -2.33 -6.91 18.19
N GLU A 227 -2.15 -7.50 19.37
CA GLU A 227 -3.25 -8.11 20.12
C GLU A 227 -4.28 -7.04 20.54
N ARG A 228 -3.84 -5.92 21.06
CA ARG A 228 -4.68 -4.80 21.49
C ARG A 228 -5.43 -4.16 20.32
N PHE A 229 -4.78 -4.09 19.16
CA PHE A 229 -5.40 -3.63 17.93
C PHE A 229 -6.50 -4.60 17.47
N VAL A 230 -6.21 -5.91 17.44
CA VAL A 230 -7.19 -6.94 17.06
C VAL A 230 -8.40 -6.95 18.02
N GLU A 231 -8.18 -6.76 19.32
CA GLU A 231 -9.27 -6.60 20.32
C GLU A 231 -10.20 -5.44 19.97
N CYS A 232 -9.69 -4.32 19.43
CA CYS A 232 -10.54 -3.20 19.00
C CYS A 232 -11.48 -3.60 17.86
N LEU A 233 -11.09 -4.56 17.03
CA LEU A 233 -11.81 -4.99 15.84
C LEU A 233 -12.82 -6.11 16.10
N GLU A 234 -12.88 -6.63 17.31
CA GLU A 234 -13.74 -7.77 17.64
C GLU A 234 -15.22 -7.49 17.31
N GLY A 235 -15.84 -8.47 16.66
CA GLY A 235 -17.24 -8.46 16.27
C GLY A 235 -17.55 -7.70 14.98
N TYR A 236 -16.59 -7.00 14.36
CA TYR A 236 -16.74 -6.40 13.03
C TYR A 236 -16.29 -7.36 11.92
N ASP A 237 -16.73 -7.11 10.69
CA ASP A 237 -16.18 -7.76 9.47
C ASP A 237 -15.11 -6.83 8.89
N VAL A 238 -13.84 -7.23 9.03
CA VAL A 238 -12.69 -6.34 8.83
C VAL A 238 -11.79 -6.84 7.73
N ASN A 239 -11.47 -5.94 6.81
CA ASN A 239 -10.40 -6.06 5.84
C ASN A 239 -9.27 -5.08 6.23
N ILE A 240 -8.13 -5.59 6.66
CA ILE A 240 -6.92 -4.81 6.91
C ILE A 240 -6.16 -4.69 5.60
N LEU A 241 -5.77 -3.47 5.23
CA LEU A 241 -5.04 -3.16 4.00
C LEU A 241 -3.65 -2.66 4.37
N THR A 242 -2.61 -3.30 3.83
CA THR A 242 -1.21 -2.97 4.15
C THR A 242 -0.30 -3.02 2.92
N GLY A 243 0.91 -2.50 3.05
CA GLY A 243 1.94 -2.45 2.02
C GLY A 243 3.33 -2.77 2.55
N HIS A 244 4.30 -1.87 2.35
CA HIS A 244 5.64 -1.85 2.94
C HIS A 244 6.59 -2.96 2.49
N THR A 245 6.12 -4.19 2.39
CA THR A 245 6.99 -5.35 2.19
C THR A 245 7.43 -5.54 0.74
N HIS A 246 6.73 -4.93 -0.21
CA HIS A 246 6.82 -5.21 -1.64
C HIS A 246 6.58 -6.68 -1.98
N TYR A 247 5.74 -7.34 -1.19
CA TYR A 247 5.21 -8.68 -1.42
C TYR A 247 3.69 -8.62 -1.53
N ASN A 248 3.12 -9.52 -2.29
CA ASN A 248 1.67 -9.68 -2.36
C ASN A 248 1.26 -10.94 -1.60
N PHE A 249 0.52 -10.78 -0.51
CA PHE A 249 -0.03 -11.92 0.23
C PHE A 249 -1.32 -11.56 0.97
N ASN A 250 -2.12 -12.57 1.24
CA ASN A 250 -3.33 -12.44 2.06
C ASN A 250 -3.23 -13.35 3.28
N ILE A 251 -3.77 -12.88 4.41
CA ILE A 251 -3.90 -13.66 5.64
C ILE A 251 -5.35 -13.65 6.07
N THR A 252 -5.98 -14.81 6.09
CA THR A 252 -7.33 -15.00 6.63
C THR A 252 -7.22 -15.58 8.03
N LYS A 253 -7.47 -14.78 9.05
CA LYS A 253 -7.46 -15.22 10.45
C LYS A 253 -8.80 -15.84 10.85
N SER A 254 -9.89 -15.35 10.28
CA SER A 254 -11.25 -15.86 10.47
C SER A 254 -12.12 -15.42 9.29
N GLU A 255 -13.37 -15.86 9.25
CA GLU A 255 -14.34 -15.40 8.27
C GLU A 255 -14.56 -13.87 8.30
N ARG A 256 -14.23 -13.23 9.43
CA ARG A 256 -14.47 -11.80 9.68
C ARG A 256 -13.20 -10.96 9.84
N LEU A 257 -12.03 -11.53 9.74
CA LEU A 257 -10.76 -10.79 9.84
C LEU A 257 -9.76 -11.28 8.79
N ARG A 258 -9.50 -10.39 7.84
CA ARG A 258 -8.59 -10.63 6.72
C ARG A 258 -7.55 -9.50 6.66
N GLU A 259 -6.34 -9.84 6.28
CA GLU A 259 -5.31 -8.86 5.94
C GLU A 259 -4.90 -9.06 4.48
N HIS A 260 -4.84 -7.96 3.76
CA HIS A 260 -4.37 -7.85 2.39
C HIS A 260 -3.09 -7.04 2.38
N ASN A 261 -1.94 -7.68 2.30
CA ASN A 261 -0.70 -6.99 2.01
C ASN A 261 -0.56 -6.87 0.49
N ILE A 262 -0.58 -5.63 0.01
CA ILE A 262 -0.72 -5.32 -1.40
C ILE A 262 0.67 -5.15 -2.01
N ALA A 263 0.89 -5.76 -3.16
CA ALA A 263 2.13 -5.58 -3.91
C ALA A 263 2.39 -4.10 -4.25
N ALA A 264 3.65 -3.73 -4.27
CA ALA A 264 4.08 -2.37 -4.53
C ALA A 264 3.79 -1.92 -5.97
N VAL A 265 3.32 -0.68 -6.13
CA VAL A 265 3.22 -0.04 -7.46
C VAL A 265 4.61 0.08 -8.10
N CYS A 266 5.63 0.41 -7.32
CA CYS A 266 7.01 0.45 -7.79
C CYS A 266 7.64 -0.93 -8.00
N ALA A 267 6.94 -2.01 -7.67
CA ALA A 267 7.47 -3.37 -7.64
C ALA A 267 8.79 -3.43 -6.83
N THR A 268 9.90 -3.77 -7.44
CA THR A 268 11.24 -3.68 -6.82
C THR A 268 11.83 -2.31 -7.13
N TRP A 269 11.32 -1.26 -6.46
CA TRP A 269 11.78 0.14 -6.54
C TRP A 269 12.01 0.67 -7.97
N TRP A 270 11.15 0.31 -8.93
CA TRP A 270 11.22 0.65 -10.36
C TRP A 270 12.39 0.02 -11.13
N TRP A 271 13.26 -0.75 -10.47
CA TRP A 271 14.44 -1.34 -11.09
C TRP A 271 14.08 -2.42 -12.10
N THR A 272 13.18 -3.30 -11.76
CA THR A 272 12.81 -4.45 -12.60
C THR A 272 12.03 -4.04 -13.84
N GLY A 273 11.33 -2.92 -13.82
CA GLY A 273 10.63 -2.35 -14.97
C GLY A 273 11.53 -1.51 -15.88
N HIS A 274 12.78 -1.25 -15.48
CA HIS A 274 13.73 -0.52 -16.29
C HIS A 274 14.29 -1.42 -17.40
N THR A 275 14.32 -0.91 -18.64
CA THR A 275 14.70 -1.72 -19.82
C THR A 275 16.12 -2.24 -19.79
N ASP A 276 17.01 -1.56 -19.06
CA ASP A 276 18.42 -1.96 -18.92
C ASP A 276 18.65 -3.05 -17.87
N TYR A 277 17.60 -3.50 -17.16
CA TYR A 277 17.66 -4.56 -16.15
C TYR A 277 16.91 -5.80 -16.61
N ALA A 278 15.83 -6.14 -15.93
CA ALA A 278 15.08 -7.37 -16.17
C ALA A 278 13.97 -7.25 -17.22
N GLY A 279 13.58 -6.02 -17.58
CA GLY A 279 12.45 -5.77 -18.49
C GLY A 279 11.08 -6.16 -17.97
N ASN A 280 11.01 -6.72 -16.75
CA ASN A 280 9.79 -7.17 -16.09
C ASN A 280 9.56 -6.36 -14.82
N HIS A 281 8.37 -5.76 -14.71
CA HIS A 281 7.97 -5.01 -13.52
C HIS A 281 7.40 -5.96 -12.47
N ILE A 282 8.26 -6.50 -11.58
CA ILE A 282 7.94 -7.54 -10.62
C ILE A 282 8.35 -7.18 -9.19
N CYS A 283 7.54 -7.58 -8.23
CA CYS A 283 7.78 -7.51 -6.80
C CYS A 283 8.73 -8.63 -6.32
N ARG A 284 9.11 -8.56 -5.06
CA ARG A 284 10.07 -9.51 -4.46
C ARG A 284 9.56 -10.94 -4.38
N ASP A 285 8.26 -11.15 -4.35
CA ASP A 285 7.59 -12.46 -4.41
C ASP A 285 7.33 -12.96 -5.83
N GLY A 286 7.75 -12.20 -6.84
CA GLY A 286 7.55 -12.53 -8.25
C GLY A 286 6.18 -12.15 -8.79
N SER A 287 5.27 -11.60 -8.00
CA SER A 287 4.06 -10.98 -8.54
C SER A 287 4.40 -9.72 -9.33
N PRO A 288 3.67 -9.37 -10.40
CA PRO A 288 3.86 -8.08 -11.04
C PRO A 288 3.60 -6.92 -10.07
N GLY A 289 4.24 -5.77 -10.28
CA GLY A 289 3.83 -4.54 -9.61
C GLY A 289 2.36 -4.24 -9.89
N GLY A 290 1.61 -3.85 -8.87
CA GLY A 290 0.17 -3.75 -9.03
C GLY A 290 -0.55 -3.09 -7.85
N TYR A 291 -1.84 -3.30 -7.81
CA TYR A 291 -2.76 -2.73 -6.84
C TYR A 291 -3.97 -3.67 -6.68
N LYS A 292 -4.83 -3.43 -5.70
CA LYS A 292 -6.10 -4.14 -5.56
C LYS A 292 -7.28 -3.23 -5.84
N ILE A 293 -8.30 -3.81 -6.41
CA ILE A 293 -9.60 -3.16 -6.57
C ILE A 293 -10.58 -3.87 -5.66
N PHE A 294 -11.23 -3.09 -4.79
CA PHE A 294 -12.35 -3.53 -3.99
C PHE A 294 -13.62 -2.92 -4.57
N GLU A 295 -14.62 -3.74 -4.80
CA GLU A 295 -15.94 -3.34 -5.26
C GLU A 295 -16.95 -3.61 -4.17
N ALA A 296 -17.62 -2.56 -3.71
CA ALA A 296 -18.66 -2.64 -2.70
C ALA A 296 -20.03 -2.41 -3.33
N THR A 297 -20.97 -3.32 -3.06
CA THR A 297 -22.39 -3.19 -3.43
C THR A 297 -23.24 -3.39 -2.17
N GLY A 298 -23.73 -2.30 -1.60
CA GLY A 298 -24.28 -2.33 -0.27
C GLY A 298 -23.21 -2.71 0.76
N SER A 299 -23.41 -3.86 1.43
CA SER A 299 -22.45 -4.45 2.37
C SER A 299 -21.67 -5.64 1.76
N ASP A 300 -21.96 -6.02 0.53
CA ASP A 300 -21.19 -7.05 -0.17
C ASP A 300 -19.91 -6.45 -0.74
N VAL A 301 -18.77 -7.05 -0.40
CA VAL A 301 -17.45 -6.58 -0.82
C VAL A 301 -16.72 -7.70 -1.54
N ARG A 302 -16.25 -7.40 -2.74
CA ARG A 302 -15.41 -8.28 -3.56
C ARG A 302 -14.13 -7.57 -3.93
N TRP A 303 -13.08 -8.33 -4.23
CA TRP A 303 -11.79 -7.75 -4.62
C TRP A 303 -11.09 -8.63 -5.64
N TYR A 304 -10.12 -8.02 -6.31
CA TYR A 304 -9.17 -8.73 -7.15
C TYR A 304 -7.86 -7.96 -7.24
N TYR A 305 -6.78 -8.69 -7.47
CA TYR A 305 -5.49 -8.10 -7.77
C TYR A 305 -5.44 -7.61 -9.21
N LYS A 306 -4.81 -6.47 -9.45
CA LYS A 306 -4.62 -5.90 -10.77
C LYS A 306 -3.15 -5.62 -11.03
N SER A 307 -2.54 -6.45 -11.86
CA SER A 307 -1.17 -6.27 -12.35
C SER A 307 -1.12 -5.08 -13.32
N ILE A 308 -0.18 -4.13 -13.13
CA ILE A 308 0.01 -2.99 -14.03
C ILE A 308 0.35 -3.49 -15.42
N GLY A 309 -0.37 -2.99 -16.43
CA GLY A 309 -0.18 -3.34 -17.83
C GLY A 309 -0.73 -4.71 -18.24
N LYS A 310 -1.48 -5.40 -17.39
CA LYS A 310 -2.12 -6.70 -17.68
C LYS A 310 -3.62 -6.62 -17.53
N ASP A 311 -4.35 -7.55 -18.15
CA ASP A 311 -5.79 -7.66 -17.97
C ASP A 311 -6.16 -8.11 -16.55
N ALA A 312 -7.37 -7.80 -16.10
CA ALA A 312 -7.86 -8.19 -14.77
C ALA A 312 -7.88 -9.72 -14.55
N GLY A 313 -8.00 -10.51 -15.62
CA GLY A 313 -7.92 -11.97 -15.56
C GLY A 313 -6.51 -12.53 -15.40
N TYR A 314 -5.48 -11.69 -15.43
CA TYR A 314 -4.09 -12.12 -15.23
C TYR A 314 -3.79 -12.27 -13.73
N GLN A 315 -4.16 -13.44 -13.17
CA GLN A 315 -4.13 -13.69 -11.72
C GLN A 315 -3.04 -14.66 -11.28
N PHE A 316 -2.26 -15.20 -12.23
CA PHE A 316 -1.15 -16.11 -11.90
C PHE A 316 -0.09 -16.12 -12.99
N ARG A 317 1.11 -16.59 -12.64
CA ARG A 317 2.21 -16.92 -13.54
C ARG A 317 2.65 -18.36 -13.33
N THR A 318 3.13 -18.99 -14.38
CA THR A 318 3.68 -20.34 -14.34
C THR A 318 5.13 -20.34 -14.77
N TYR A 319 5.93 -21.20 -14.16
CA TYR A 319 7.33 -21.42 -14.49
C TYR A 319 7.56 -22.94 -14.65
N ASP A 320 8.04 -23.34 -15.82
CA ASP A 320 8.57 -24.69 -16.02
C ASP A 320 9.93 -24.75 -15.32
N LEU A 321 10.05 -25.53 -14.24
CA LEU A 321 11.28 -25.58 -13.46
C LEU A 321 12.43 -26.27 -14.22
N ASN A 322 12.12 -27.06 -15.24
CA ASN A 322 13.17 -27.63 -16.10
C ASN A 322 13.88 -26.55 -16.95
N GLU A 323 13.19 -25.41 -17.22
CA GLU A 323 13.71 -24.29 -18.00
C GLU A 323 14.26 -23.16 -17.10
N CYS A 324 14.02 -23.23 -15.79
CA CYS A 324 14.49 -22.22 -14.83
C CYS A 324 15.93 -22.46 -14.41
N LEU A 325 16.87 -22.29 -15.32
CA LEU A 325 18.29 -22.32 -15.01
C LEU A 325 18.87 -20.90 -15.01
N LEU A 326 19.46 -20.51 -13.88
CA LEU A 326 20.18 -19.25 -13.76
C LEU A 326 21.66 -19.47 -14.02
N GLU A 327 22.21 -18.76 -15.00
CA GLU A 327 23.64 -18.75 -15.24
C GLU A 327 24.27 -17.45 -14.73
N LYS A 328 25.37 -17.59 -13.98
CA LYS A 328 26.08 -16.45 -13.39
C LYS A 328 26.52 -15.44 -14.46
N SER A 329 26.94 -15.92 -15.63
CA SER A 329 27.34 -15.10 -16.77
C SER A 329 26.27 -14.11 -17.22
N ASP A 330 25.00 -14.49 -17.09
CA ASP A 330 23.88 -13.74 -17.64
C ASP A 330 23.35 -12.69 -16.67
N PHE A 331 23.43 -12.99 -15.35
CA PHE A 331 22.76 -12.15 -14.34
C PHE A 331 23.73 -11.37 -13.44
N CYS A 332 24.89 -11.95 -13.10
CA CYS A 332 25.86 -11.31 -12.22
C CYS A 332 27.30 -11.82 -12.43
N PRO A 333 27.92 -11.55 -13.60
CA PRO A 333 29.21 -12.11 -13.97
C PRO A 333 30.34 -11.75 -13.00
N SER A 334 30.21 -10.63 -12.29
CA SER A 334 31.22 -10.18 -11.31
C SER A 334 31.06 -10.77 -9.89
N ALA A 335 29.95 -11.48 -9.61
CA ALA A 335 29.75 -12.08 -8.30
C ALA A 335 30.72 -13.27 -8.07
N SER A 336 31.02 -13.57 -6.80
CA SER A 336 31.68 -14.84 -6.47
C SER A 336 30.73 -16.02 -6.71
N ASP A 337 31.27 -17.23 -6.93
CA ASP A 337 30.44 -18.42 -7.13
C ASP A 337 29.60 -18.74 -5.88
N SER A 338 30.16 -18.49 -4.70
CA SER A 338 29.42 -18.67 -3.43
C SER A 338 28.28 -17.68 -3.25
N ASP A 339 28.46 -16.43 -3.65
CA ASP A 339 27.39 -15.44 -3.57
C ASP A 339 26.31 -15.72 -4.62
N PHE A 340 26.72 -16.09 -5.84
CA PHE A 340 25.76 -16.49 -6.85
C PHE A 340 24.90 -17.66 -6.39
N ALA A 341 25.49 -18.75 -5.95
CA ALA A 341 24.76 -19.93 -5.47
C ALA A 341 23.82 -19.60 -4.29
N LYS A 342 24.26 -18.71 -3.38
CA LYS A 342 23.44 -18.26 -2.25
C LYS A 342 22.16 -17.55 -2.70
N TYR A 343 22.25 -16.68 -3.72
CA TYR A 343 21.11 -15.87 -4.18
C TYR A 343 20.35 -16.50 -5.35
N ALA A 344 20.89 -17.56 -5.95
CA ALA A 344 20.19 -18.33 -6.97
C ALA A 344 19.11 -19.27 -6.38
N PHE A 345 19.12 -19.50 -5.07
CA PHE A 345 18.11 -20.31 -4.37
C PHE A 345 17.91 -21.72 -4.96
N GLY A 346 18.99 -22.33 -5.49
CA GLY A 346 18.95 -23.63 -6.13
C GLY A 346 18.66 -23.64 -7.63
N TYR A 347 18.28 -22.49 -8.21
CA TYR A 347 18.09 -22.35 -9.66
C TYR A 347 19.39 -22.21 -10.47
N ASP A 348 20.55 -22.32 -9.81
CA ASP A 348 21.90 -22.48 -10.42
C ASP A 348 22.18 -23.92 -10.90
N ARG A 349 21.20 -24.81 -10.78
CA ARG A 349 21.29 -26.24 -11.17
C ARG A 349 20.13 -26.60 -12.07
N ALA A 350 20.41 -27.42 -13.08
CA ALA A 350 19.37 -27.95 -13.92
C ALA A 350 18.39 -28.83 -13.09
N ASN A 351 17.11 -28.66 -13.35
CA ASN A 351 16.04 -29.48 -12.78
C ASN A 351 15.40 -30.29 -13.92
N ASP A 352 15.20 -31.57 -13.74
CA ASP A 352 14.57 -32.51 -14.68
C ASP A 352 13.36 -33.23 -14.07
N ASN A 353 12.82 -32.72 -12.98
CA ASN A 353 11.72 -33.32 -12.21
C ASN A 353 10.33 -33.14 -12.85
N ASN A 354 10.23 -32.39 -13.95
CA ASN A 354 8.95 -32.02 -14.57
C ASN A 354 7.99 -31.29 -13.62
N GLU A 355 8.53 -30.40 -12.80
CA GLU A 355 7.76 -29.57 -11.88
C GLU A 355 7.41 -28.23 -12.50
N VAL A 356 6.22 -27.73 -12.19
CA VAL A 356 5.75 -26.40 -12.54
C VAL A 356 5.48 -25.61 -11.29
N LEU A 357 6.15 -24.45 -11.16
CA LEU A 357 5.83 -23.47 -10.13
C LEU A 357 4.69 -22.58 -10.61
N ILE A 358 3.66 -22.42 -9.80
CA ILE A 358 2.54 -21.51 -10.06
C ILE A 358 2.56 -20.42 -8.96
N ASN A 359 2.77 -19.19 -9.38
CA ASN A 359 2.65 -18.02 -8.51
C ASN A 359 1.27 -17.41 -8.70
N VAL A 360 0.38 -17.56 -7.73
CA VAL A 360 -0.97 -17.00 -7.72
C VAL A 360 -0.95 -15.67 -7.00
N PHE A 361 -1.40 -14.58 -7.66
CA PHE A 361 -1.30 -13.22 -7.12
C PHE A 361 -2.44 -12.90 -6.16
N ASP A 362 -3.64 -13.34 -6.49
CA ASP A 362 -4.76 -13.24 -5.60
C ASP A 362 -5.72 -14.40 -5.86
N TRP A 363 -6.46 -14.69 -4.83
CA TRP A 363 -7.48 -15.70 -4.91
C TRP A 363 -8.78 -15.04 -4.44
N ALA A 364 -9.76 -15.07 -5.31
CA ALA A 364 -11.14 -14.72 -5.00
C ALA A 364 -12.00 -15.95 -5.28
N ASP A 365 -12.92 -16.26 -4.36
CA ASP A 365 -13.90 -17.32 -4.55
C ASP A 365 -14.91 -16.97 -5.67
#